data_c8cc5edd497e18e7ed048a63b13369e4
#
_entry.id   c8cc5edd497e18e7ed048a63b13369e4
#
_cell.length_a   1.000
_cell.length_b   1.000
_cell.length_c   1.000
_cell.angle_alpha   90.00
_cell.angle_beta   90.00
_cell.angle_gamma   90.00
#
_symmetry.space_group_name_H-M   'P 1'
#
loop_
_entity.id
_entity.type
_entity.pdbx_description
1 polymer ?
#
loop_
_entity_poly.entity_id
_entity_poly.type
_entity_poly.pdbx_seq_one_letter_code
_entity_poly.pdbx_strand_id
1 'polypeptide(L)'
;DMSAQNIKKQFAIVLDDKIISAPVFQDIIPDGNGQISGHFNVKEANDLALLLRAGALPAPLKVIEERTVGPSLGADSIHDGQVATVIAFILVSIFMFLCYGTFGFFADIALIFNLILLFAGLSLLQATLTLPGIAGIALTIGMAVDANVLIYERIKEEIRAGIRPIAAIEAGYKRAMTTIIDSNLTTLIGAAVLFEFGTGPIRGFAVTLALGILISLFTALSLTRLIIVLWARRQKVLALPL
;
A
#
# COMPACT_ATOMS: atom_id res chain seq x y z
N ASP A 1 -5.01 58.88 -8.91
CA ASP A 1 -6.09 57.91 -9.21
C ASP A 1 -5.90 57.36 -10.62
N MET A 2 -5.46 56.13 -10.72
CA MET A 2 -5.08 55.50 -11.99
C MET A 2 -6.31 55.41 -12.97
N SER A 3 -7.47 55.18 -12.44
CA SER A 3 -8.72 55.09 -13.23
C SER A 3 -9.11 56.44 -13.88
N ALA A 4 -8.93 57.54 -13.17
CA ALA A 4 -9.26 58.89 -13.67
C ALA A 4 -8.35 59.33 -14.86
N GLN A 5 -7.09 58.90 -14.88
CA GLN A 5 -6.15 59.25 -15.96
C GLN A 5 -6.21 58.35 -17.18
N ASN A 6 -6.89 57.19 -17.07
CA ASN A 6 -6.94 56.16 -18.12
C ASN A 6 -8.34 55.75 -18.54
N ILE A 7 -9.33 56.63 -18.41
CA ILE A 7 -10.71 56.40 -18.92
C ILE A 7 -10.68 56.06 -20.41
N LYS A 8 -11.43 55.03 -20.78
CA LYS A 8 -11.51 54.45 -22.13
C LYS A 8 -10.24 53.75 -22.64
N LYS A 9 -9.23 53.57 -21.79
CA LYS A 9 -8.07 52.73 -22.13
C LYS A 9 -8.22 51.33 -21.53
N GLN A 10 -7.64 50.36 -22.23
CA GLN A 10 -7.53 48.98 -21.73
C GLN A 10 -6.47 48.90 -20.64
N PHE A 11 -6.74 48.12 -19.62
CA PHE A 11 -5.75 47.74 -18.65
C PHE A 11 -5.70 46.22 -18.49
N ALA A 12 -4.53 45.65 -18.31
CA ALA A 12 -4.38 44.23 -18.15
C ALA A 12 -4.43 43.85 -16.68
N ILE A 13 -5.23 42.85 -16.34
CA ILE A 13 -5.16 42.16 -15.04
C ILE A 13 -4.18 40.99 -15.21
N VAL A 14 -3.04 41.11 -14.56
CA VAL A 14 -1.95 40.12 -14.66
C VAL A 14 -1.88 39.31 -13.36
N LEU A 15 -1.85 38.01 -13.47
CA LEU A 15 -1.64 37.08 -12.36
C LEU A 15 -0.57 36.09 -12.79
N ASP A 16 0.48 35.92 -11.99
CA ASP A 16 1.63 35.04 -12.26
C ASP A 16 2.21 35.21 -13.69
N ASP A 17 2.46 36.47 -14.09
CA ASP A 17 2.97 36.89 -15.40
C ASP A 17 2.07 36.56 -16.61
N LYS A 18 0.82 36.15 -16.34
CA LYS A 18 -0.19 35.89 -17.40
C LYS A 18 -1.29 36.92 -17.35
N ILE A 19 -1.66 37.45 -18.52
CA ILE A 19 -2.82 38.34 -18.68
C ILE A 19 -4.09 37.47 -18.56
N ILE A 20 -4.87 37.68 -17.50
CA ILE A 20 -6.12 36.95 -17.26
C ILE A 20 -7.29 37.65 -17.96
N SER A 21 -7.28 38.99 -17.93
CA SER A 21 -8.32 39.81 -18.59
C SER A 21 -7.76 41.19 -18.93
N ALA A 22 -8.30 41.81 -19.96
CA ALA A 22 -7.91 43.14 -20.39
C ALA A 22 -9.16 44.06 -20.57
N PRO A 23 -9.87 44.38 -19.46
CA PRO A 23 -11.03 45.27 -19.53
C PRO A 23 -10.66 46.73 -19.82
N VAL A 24 -11.65 47.51 -20.17
CA VAL A 24 -11.55 48.97 -20.41
C VAL A 24 -12.12 49.69 -19.21
N PHE A 25 -11.45 50.74 -18.73
CA PHE A 25 -12.02 51.66 -17.76
C PHE A 25 -13.22 52.40 -18.37
N GLN A 26 -14.41 52.09 -17.94
CA GLN A 26 -15.61 52.76 -18.38
C GLN A 26 -15.88 54.01 -17.58
N ASP A 27 -15.55 54.01 -16.31
CA ASP A 27 -15.80 55.11 -15.37
C ASP A 27 -14.69 55.16 -14.30
N ILE A 28 -14.67 56.26 -13.52
CA ILE A 28 -13.75 56.46 -12.41
C ILE A 28 -14.14 55.50 -11.26
N ILE A 29 -13.16 54.86 -10.66
CA ILE A 29 -13.34 53.97 -9.51
C ILE A 29 -12.89 54.71 -8.23
N PRO A 30 -13.77 55.47 -7.55
CA PRO A 30 -13.34 56.32 -6.44
C PRO A 30 -13.06 55.52 -5.16
N ASP A 31 -13.79 54.42 -4.94
CA ASP A 31 -13.73 53.65 -3.67
C ASP A 31 -12.92 52.36 -3.74
N GLY A 32 -12.16 52.16 -4.82
CA GLY A 32 -11.38 50.94 -5.00
C GLY A 32 -12.20 49.68 -5.33
N ASN A 33 -13.54 49.81 -5.40
CA ASN A 33 -14.45 48.72 -5.78
C ASN A 33 -14.77 48.82 -7.26
N GLY A 34 -14.27 47.89 -8.06
CA GLY A 34 -14.52 47.79 -9.50
C GLY A 34 -15.38 46.58 -9.86
N GLN A 35 -16.21 46.74 -10.90
CA GLN A 35 -16.95 45.63 -11.47
C GLN A 35 -16.42 45.39 -12.90
N ILE A 36 -16.10 44.11 -13.18
CA ILE A 36 -15.71 43.68 -14.52
C ILE A 36 -16.97 43.20 -15.25
N SER A 37 -17.35 43.87 -16.32
CA SER A 37 -18.48 43.51 -17.17
C SER A 37 -18.02 43.21 -18.60
N GLY A 38 -18.66 42.24 -19.25
CA GLY A 38 -18.35 41.83 -20.63
C GLY A 38 -19.24 40.69 -21.09
N HIS A 39 -18.95 40.16 -22.28
CA HIS A 39 -19.65 39.01 -22.83
C HIS A 39 -19.07 37.69 -22.25
N PHE A 40 -19.30 37.48 -20.97
CA PHE A 40 -18.89 36.24 -20.29
C PHE A 40 -20.04 35.23 -20.26
N ASN A 41 -19.77 33.98 -20.54
CA ASN A 41 -20.69 32.94 -20.14
C ASN A 41 -20.58 32.66 -18.61
N VAL A 42 -21.55 31.96 -18.06
CA VAL A 42 -21.60 31.68 -16.59
C VAL A 42 -20.34 30.97 -16.09
N LYS A 43 -19.77 30.07 -16.89
CA LYS A 43 -18.56 29.34 -16.55
C LYS A 43 -17.35 30.27 -16.55
N GLU A 44 -17.17 31.07 -17.59
CA GLU A 44 -16.06 32.01 -17.70
C GLU A 44 -16.08 33.07 -16.57
N ALA A 45 -17.27 33.56 -16.22
CA ALA A 45 -17.43 34.52 -15.15
C ALA A 45 -17.05 33.90 -13.78
N ASN A 46 -17.45 32.66 -13.52
CA ASN A 46 -17.10 31.93 -12.31
C ASN A 46 -15.60 31.61 -12.24
N ASP A 47 -15.01 31.19 -13.35
CA ASP A 47 -13.57 30.89 -13.42
C ASP A 47 -12.74 32.16 -13.19
N LEU A 48 -13.12 33.28 -13.79
CA LEU A 48 -12.48 34.56 -13.55
C LEU A 48 -12.63 35.04 -12.10
N ALA A 49 -13.82 34.91 -11.53
CA ALA A 49 -14.05 35.26 -10.12
C ALA A 49 -13.24 34.38 -9.15
N LEU A 50 -13.09 33.10 -9.46
CA LEU A 50 -12.26 32.17 -8.67
C LEU A 50 -10.78 32.57 -8.72
N LEU A 51 -10.25 32.87 -9.92
CA LEU A 51 -8.87 33.30 -10.11
C LEU A 51 -8.57 34.62 -9.38
N LEU A 52 -9.49 35.58 -9.46
CA LEU A 52 -9.33 36.87 -8.78
C LEU A 52 -9.42 36.75 -7.25
N ARG A 53 -10.25 35.84 -6.74
CA ARG A 53 -10.32 35.53 -5.30
C ARG A 53 -9.11 34.80 -4.78
N ALA A 54 -8.55 33.87 -5.55
CA ALA A 54 -7.36 33.12 -5.17
C ALA A 54 -6.14 34.02 -5.07
N GLY A 55 -6.09 35.11 -5.86
CA GLY A 55 -4.97 36.04 -5.90
C GLY A 55 -3.68 35.39 -6.43
N ALA A 56 -2.58 36.14 -6.43
CA ALA A 56 -1.29 35.62 -6.80
C ALA A 56 -0.78 34.65 -5.74
N LEU A 57 -0.32 33.47 -6.16
CA LEU A 57 0.29 32.52 -5.26
C LEU A 57 1.61 33.10 -4.70
N PRO A 58 1.88 32.95 -3.38
CA PRO A 58 3.11 33.46 -2.80
C PRO A 58 4.38 32.79 -3.35
N ALA A 59 4.23 31.64 -4.02
CA ALA A 59 5.31 30.95 -4.74
C ALA A 59 4.74 30.24 -5.96
N PRO A 60 5.50 30.15 -7.08
CA PRO A 60 5.04 29.46 -8.29
C PRO A 60 4.85 27.98 -8.01
N LEU A 61 3.66 27.44 -8.33
CA LEU A 61 3.40 26.02 -8.27
C LEU A 61 3.91 25.35 -9.53
N LYS A 62 4.79 24.35 -9.35
CA LYS A 62 5.22 23.47 -10.43
C LYS A 62 4.51 22.13 -10.25
N VAL A 63 3.75 21.70 -11.26
CA VAL A 63 3.19 20.34 -11.29
C VAL A 63 4.37 19.36 -11.36
N ILE A 64 4.55 18.56 -10.32
CA ILE A 64 5.63 17.56 -10.23
C ILE A 64 5.17 16.26 -10.87
N GLU A 65 3.90 15.90 -10.67
CA GLU A 65 3.32 14.68 -11.21
C GLU A 65 1.82 14.91 -11.49
N GLU A 66 1.37 14.53 -12.68
CA GLU A 66 -0.04 14.47 -13.03
C GLU A 66 -0.35 13.06 -13.55
N ARG A 67 -1.27 12.35 -12.88
CA ARG A 67 -1.74 11.04 -13.30
C ARG A 67 -3.25 11.04 -13.42
N THR A 68 -3.71 10.95 -14.65
CA THR A 68 -5.14 10.79 -14.95
C THR A 68 -5.40 9.34 -15.31
N VAL A 69 -6.07 8.59 -14.42
CA VAL A 69 -6.53 7.22 -14.69
C VAL A 69 -8.04 7.28 -14.93
N GLY A 70 -8.47 6.78 -16.08
CA GLY A 70 -9.91 6.67 -16.36
C GLY A 70 -10.59 5.75 -15.34
N PRO A 71 -11.83 6.04 -14.88
CA PRO A 71 -12.53 5.25 -13.88
C PRO A 71 -12.66 3.76 -14.24
N SER A 72 -12.82 3.43 -15.51
CA SER A 72 -12.89 2.05 -16.00
C SER A 72 -11.57 1.30 -15.86
N LEU A 73 -10.46 1.90 -16.27
CA LEU A 73 -9.13 1.27 -16.16
C LEU A 73 -8.73 1.01 -14.72
N GLY A 74 -9.11 1.89 -13.79
CA GLY A 74 -8.88 1.68 -12.37
C GLY A 74 -9.69 0.52 -11.81
N ALA A 75 -10.98 0.43 -12.16
CA ALA A 75 -11.87 -0.64 -11.70
C ALA A 75 -11.44 -2.01 -12.23
N ASP A 76 -11.11 -2.11 -13.52
CA ASP A 76 -10.65 -3.37 -14.15
C ASP A 76 -9.34 -3.85 -13.51
N SER A 77 -8.38 -2.94 -13.30
CA SER A 77 -7.10 -3.30 -12.67
C SER A 77 -7.25 -3.75 -11.21
N ILE A 78 -8.19 -3.16 -10.45
CA ILE A 78 -8.50 -3.60 -9.08
C ILE A 78 -9.13 -4.99 -9.11
N HIS A 79 -10.08 -5.22 -10.00
CA HIS A 79 -10.73 -6.53 -10.16
C HIS A 79 -9.70 -7.60 -10.52
N ASP A 80 -8.85 -7.36 -11.51
CA ASP A 80 -7.82 -8.31 -11.93
C ASP A 80 -6.81 -8.59 -10.80
N GLY A 81 -6.43 -7.57 -10.03
CA GLY A 81 -5.59 -7.70 -8.85
C GLY A 81 -6.23 -8.55 -7.74
N GLN A 82 -7.54 -8.40 -7.51
CA GLN A 82 -8.28 -9.23 -6.56
C GLN A 82 -8.34 -10.68 -7.02
N VAL A 83 -8.66 -10.92 -8.28
CA VAL A 83 -8.68 -12.28 -8.87
C VAL A 83 -7.31 -12.93 -8.77
N ALA A 84 -6.24 -12.23 -9.13
CA ALA A 84 -4.87 -12.73 -9.01
C ALA A 84 -4.51 -13.09 -7.56
N THR A 85 -4.92 -12.27 -6.59
CA THR A 85 -4.70 -12.52 -5.15
C THR A 85 -5.41 -13.79 -4.68
N VAL A 86 -6.67 -14.00 -5.10
CA VAL A 86 -7.45 -15.20 -4.77
C VAL A 86 -6.83 -16.44 -5.40
N ILE A 87 -6.42 -16.36 -6.67
CA ILE A 87 -5.75 -17.47 -7.35
C ILE A 87 -4.43 -17.81 -6.65
N ALA A 88 -3.61 -16.81 -6.30
CA ALA A 88 -2.35 -17.01 -5.57
C ALA A 88 -2.61 -17.71 -4.22
N PHE A 89 -3.61 -17.28 -3.46
CA PHE A 89 -3.99 -17.90 -2.20
C PHE A 89 -4.36 -19.38 -2.38
N ILE A 90 -5.22 -19.69 -3.35
CA ILE A 90 -5.66 -21.07 -3.63
C ILE A 90 -4.47 -21.94 -4.04
N LEU A 91 -3.63 -21.46 -4.95
CA LEU A 91 -2.47 -22.21 -5.42
C LEU A 91 -1.47 -22.51 -4.30
N VAL A 92 -1.19 -21.51 -3.46
CA VAL A 92 -0.28 -21.65 -2.31
C VAL A 92 -0.87 -22.62 -1.29
N SER A 93 -2.16 -22.54 -0.98
CA SER A 93 -2.83 -23.46 -0.04
C SER A 93 -2.83 -24.90 -0.55
N ILE A 94 -3.13 -25.11 -1.83
CA ILE A 94 -3.06 -26.44 -2.45
C ILE A 94 -1.62 -26.98 -2.39
N PHE A 95 -0.63 -26.18 -2.74
CA PHE A 95 0.76 -26.57 -2.67
C PHE A 95 1.18 -26.97 -1.26
N MET A 96 0.83 -26.18 -0.25
CA MET A 96 1.14 -26.47 1.14
C MET A 96 0.49 -27.76 1.63
N PHE A 97 -0.76 -27.96 1.32
CA PHE A 97 -1.47 -29.19 1.69
C PHE A 97 -0.86 -30.43 1.01
N LEU A 98 -0.51 -30.36 -0.26
CA LEU A 98 0.08 -31.49 -0.99
C LEU A 98 1.50 -31.81 -0.53
N CYS A 99 2.33 -30.79 -0.24
CA CYS A 99 3.74 -31.00 0.12
C CYS A 99 3.95 -31.34 1.60
N TYR A 100 3.13 -30.80 2.51
CA TYR A 100 3.31 -30.88 3.96
C TYR A 100 2.14 -31.53 4.71
N GLY A 101 1.08 -31.96 4.03
CA GLY A 101 -0.04 -32.67 4.62
C GLY A 101 -0.66 -31.90 5.79
N THR A 102 -0.68 -32.51 6.98
CA THR A 102 -1.27 -31.91 8.20
C THR A 102 -0.57 -30.61 8.62
N PHE A 103 0.74 -30.52 8.44
CA PHE A 103 1.49 -29.28 8.73
C PHE A 103 1.17 -28.19 7.71
N GLY A 104 0.94 -28.57 6.45
CA GLY A 104 0.45 -27.64 5.43
C GLY A 104 -0.90 -27.05 5.81
N PHE A 105 -1.84 -27.86 6.30
CA PHE A 105 -3.11 -27.36 6.80
C PHE A 105 -2.97 -26.37 7.96
N PHE A 106 -2.00 -26.57 8.88
CA PHE A 106 -1.71 -25.58 9.94
C PHE A 106 -1.14 -24.28 9.38
N ALA A 107 -0.30 -24.37 8.35
CA ALA A 107 0.19 -23.18 7.66
C ALA A 107 -0.92 -22.42 6.92
N ASP A 108 -1.88 -23.13 6.33
CA ASP A 108 -3.05 -22.50 5.67
C ASP A 108 -3.95 -21.76 6.67
N ILE A 109 -4.16 -22.32 7.87
CA ILE A 109 -4.84 -21.61 8.95
C ILE A 109 -4.08 -20.34 9.32
N ALA A 110 -2.76 -20.43 9.47
CA ALA A 110 -1.93 -19.27 9.79
C ALA A 110 -1.95 -18.22 8.65
N LEU A 111 -2.02 -18.65 7.39
CA LEU A 111 -2.14 -17.78 6.23
C LEU A 111 -3.46 -17.01 6.22
N ILE A 112 -4.58 -17.66 6.58
CA ILE A 112 -5.87 -16.98 6.74
C ILE A 112 -5.78 -15.90 7.82
N PHE A 113 -5.22 -16.23 8.99
CA PHE A 113 -5.00 -15.26 10.06
C PHE A 113 -4.06 -14.13 9.63
N ASN A 114 -3.03 -14.44 8.85
CA ASN A 114 -2.13 -13.44 8.28
C ASN A 114 -2.89 -12.42 7.43
N LEU A 115 -3.76 -12.87 6.53
CA LEU A 115 -4.57 -11.97 5.69
C LEU A 115 -5.54 -11.13 6.54
N ILE A 116 -6.20 -11.72 7.52
CA ILE A 116 -7.09 -10.98 8.42
C ILE A 116 -6.32 -9.89 9.16
N LEU A 117 -5.16 -10.22 9.73
CA LEU A 117 -4.31 -9.25 10.43
C LEU A 117 -3.75 -8.19 9.49
N LEU A 118 -3.42 -8.55 8.24
CA LEU A 118 -2.94 -7.60 7.24
C LEU A 118 -4.01 -6.56 6.90
N PHE A 119 -5.24 -7.00 6.60
CA PHE A 119 -6.34 -6.08 6.34
C PHE A 119 -6.71 -5.25 7.57
N ALA A 120 -6.70 -5.84 8.77
CA ALA A 120 -6.91 -5.12 10.02
C ALA A 120 -5.83 -4.05 10.25
N GLY A 121 -4.56 -4.38 10.01
CA GLY A 121 -3.44 -3.46 10.13
C GLY A 121 -3.50 -2.32 9.12
N LEU A 122 -3.80 -2.62 7.85
CA LEU A 122 -4.00 -1.59 6.82
C LEU A 122 -5.16 -0.65 7.16
N SER A 123 -6.27 -1.20 7.67
CA SER A 123 -7.43 -0.42 8.12
C SER A 123 -7.10 0.45 9.33
N LEU A 124 -6.37 -0.06 10.30
CA LEU A 124 -5.96 0.69 11.50
C LEU A 124 -5.03 1.86 11.14
N LEU A 125 -4.12 1.66 10.20
CA LEU A 125 -3.23 2.69 9.69
C LEU A 125 -3.91 3.65 8.71
N GLN A 126 -5.17 3.41 8.35
CA GLN A 126 -5.90 4.14 7.30
C GLN A 126 -5.09 4.21 5.99
N ALA A 127 -4.34 3.15 5.69
CA ALA A 127 -3.49 3.11 4.51
C ALA A 127 -4.34 3.01 3.24
N THR A 128 -4.05 3.85 2.26
CA THR A 128 -4.72 3.79 0.96
C THR A 128 -4.23 2.58 0.17
N LEU A 129 -5.18 1.72 -0.22
CA LEU A 129 -4.87 0.56 -1.04
C LEU A 129 -4.64 1.00 -2.50
N THR A 130 -3.39 1.01 -2.92
CA THR A 130 -2.98 1.34 -4.29
C THR A 130 -2.86 0.07 -5.15
N LEU A 131 -2.85 0.18 -6.49
CA LEU A 131 -2.62 -0.97 -7.37
C LEU A 131 -1.33 -1.74 -7.04
N PRO A 132 -0.16 -1.09 -6.86
CA PRO A 132 1.02 -1.78 -6.34
C PRO A 132 0.82 -2.37 -4.94
N GLY A 133 -0.02 -1.74 -4.09
CA GLY A 133 -0.37 -2.27 -2.77
C GLY A 133 -1.13 -3.60 -2.85
N ILE A 134 -2.05 -3.76 -3.82
CA ILE A 134 -2.73 -5.04 -4.09
C ILE A 134 -1.71 -6.10 -4.54
N ALA A 135 -0.80 -5.75 -5.44
CA ALA A 135 0.30 -6.64 -5.82
C ALA A 135 1.19 -7.02 -4.62
N GLY A 136 1.40 -6.08 -3.68
CA GLY A 136 2.05 -6.33 -2.40
C GLY A 136 1.33 -7.37 -1.55
N ILE A 137 -0.01 -7.37 -1.51
CA ILE A 137 -0.79 -8.40 -0.81
C ILE A 137 -0.55 -9.77 -1.45
N ALA A 138 -0.62 -9.88 -2.77
CA ALA A 138 -0.35 -11.14 -3.47
C ALA A 138 1.07 -11.65 -3.21
N LEU A 139 2.06 -10.77 -3.20
CA LEU A 139 3.44 -11.10 -2.87
C LEU A 139 3.59 -11.57 -1.42
N THR A 140 2.94 -10.90 -0.47
CA THR A 140 3.02 -11.28 0.96
C THR A 140 2.37 -12.63 1.26
N ILE A 141 1.37 -13.08 0.48
CA ILE A 141 0.82 -14.44 0.58
C ILE A 141 1.92 -15.49 0.36
N GLY A 142 2.72 -15.34 -0.69
CA GLY A 142 3.85 -16.23 -0.95
C GLY A 142 4.90 -16.20 0.17
N MET A 143 5.30 -15.02 0.59
CA MET A 143 6.31 -14.85 1.66
C MET A 143 5.81 -15.30 3.04
N ALA A 144 4.51 -15.22 3.32
CA ALA A 144 3.94 -15.67 4.58
C ALA A 144 4.07 -17.20 4.77
N VAL A 145 4.06 -17.94 3.67
CA VAL A 145 4.21 -19.40 3.69
C VAL A 145 5.68 -19.82 3.70
N ASP A 146 6.57 -19.02 3.13
CA ASP A 146 8.01 -19.34 3.02
C ASP A 146 8.65 -19.60 4.39
N ALA A 147 8.33 -18.79 5.39
CA ALA A 147 8.79 -19.00 6.76
C ALA A 147 8.33 -20.36 7.33
N ASN A 148 7.08 -20.78 7.05
CA ASN A 148 6.55 -22.07 7.51
C ASN A 148 7.26 -23.23 6.78
N VAL A 149 7.47 -23.11 5.46
CA VAL A 149 8.22 -24.09 4.65
C VAL A 149 9.62 -24.31 5.24
N LEU A 150 10.36 -23.22 5.51
CA LEU A 150 11.69 -23.30 6.07
C LEU A 150 11.69 -24.00 7.45
N ILE A 151 10.74 -23.67 8.31
CA ILE A 151 10.59 -24.33 9.63
C ILE A 151 10.31 -25.81 9.44
N TYR A 152 9.41 -26.20 8.54
CA TYR A 152 9.05 -27.60 8.33
C TYR A 152 10.21 -28.43 7.75
N GLU A 153 10.96 -27.86 6.83
CA GLU A 153 12.16 -28.55 6.31
C GLU A 153 13.23 -28.73 7.41
N ARG A 154 13.44 -27.72 8.28
CA ARG A 154 14.33 -27.89 9.42
C ARG A 154 13.85 -28.94 10.41
N ILE A 155 12.54 -29.05 10.67
CA ILE A 155 11.97 -30.11 11.50
C ILE A 155 12.21 -31.48 10.84
N LYS A 156 12.02 -31.60 9.50
CA LYS A 156 12.32 -32.85 8.77
C LYS A 156 13.79 -33.25 8.89
N GLU A 157 14.71 -32.30 8.78
CA GLU A 157 16.15 -32.54 8.96
C GLU A 157 16.45 -33.10 10.34
N GLU A 158 15.89 -32.51 11.43
CA GLU A 158 16.07 -32.96 12.78
C GLU A 158 15.50 -34.36 13.03
N ILE A 159 14.34 -34.68 12.44
CA ILE A 159 13.73 -36.02 12.49
C ILE A 159 14.63 -37.04 11.78
N ARG A 160 15.16 -36.71 10.59
CA ARG A 160 16.10 -37.59 9.87
C ARG A 160 17.42 -37.81 10.63
N ALA A 161 17.81 -36.85 11.45
CA ALA A 161 18.96 -37.00 12.38
C ALA A 161 18.64 -37.83 13.61
N GLY A 162 17.43 -38.40 13.73
CA GLY A 162 17.03 -39.30 14.83
C GLY A 162 16.53 -38.57 16.08
N ILE A 163 16.26 -37.28 16.03
CA ILE A 163 15.74 -36.52 17.18
C ILE A 163 14.26 -36.85 17.39
N ARG A 164 13.83 -36.96 18.64
CA ARG A 164 12.42 -37.23 18.98
C ARG A 164 11.51 -36.12 18.48
N PRO A 165 10.27 -36.42 18.01
CA PRO A 165 9.38 -35.49 17.36
C PRO A 165 9.21 -34.15 18.04
N ILE A 166 8.95 -34.12 19.35
CA ILE A 166 8.75 -32.87 20.11
C ILE A 166 10.03 -32.04 20.19
N ALA A 167 11.17 -32.69 20.38
CA ALA A 167 12.48 -32.02 20.43
C ALA A 167 12.89 -31.54 19.03
N ALA A 168 12.53 -32.28 17.96
CA ALA A 168 12.76 -31.89 16.57
C ALA A 168 11.97 -30.63 16.20
N ILE A 169 10.72 -30.49 16.66
CA ILE A 169 9.95 -29.26 16.48
C ILE A 169 10.68 -28.06 17.09
N GLU A 170 11.13 -28.19 18.36
CA GLU A 170 11.81 -27.09 19.05
C GLU A 170 13.14 -26.73 18.39
N ALA A 171 13.94 -27.75 18.05
CA ALA A 171 15.22 -27.55 17.35
C ALA A 171 15.05 -26.93 15.99
N GLY A 172 14.05 -27.38 15.19
CA GLY A 172 13.72 -26.86 13.87
C GLY A 172 13.32 -25.38 13.92
N TYR A 173 12.44 -25.00 14.84
CA TYR A 173 12.08 -23.59 15.05
C TYR A 173 13.29 -22.74 15.43
N LYS A 174 14.14 -23.22 16.36
CA LYS A 174 15.33 -22.49 16.81
C LYS A 174 16.33 -22.27 15.67
N ARG A 175 16.57 -23.29 14.82
CA ARG A 175 17.47 -23.18 13.67
C ARG A 175 16.93 -22.32 12.55
N ALA A 176 15.63 -22.44 12.26
CA ALA A 176 14.97 -21.65 11.20
C ALA A 176 14.89 -20.16 11.56
N MET A 177 14.73 -19.82 12.85
CA MET A 177 14.46 -18.45 13.31
C MET A 177 15.50 -17.44 12.81
N THR A 178 16.78 -17.74 12.91
CA THR A 178 17.86 -16.82 12.49
C THR A 178 17.74 -16.52 10.99
N THR A 179 17.60 -17.56 10.17
CA THR A 179 17.48 -17.39 8.71
C THR A 179 16.21 -16.62 8.32
N ILE A 180 15.09 -16.90 9.00
CA ILE A 180 13.81 -16.20 8.74
C ILE A 180 13.93 -14.72 9.11
N ILE A 181 14.54 -14.39 10.25
CA ILE A 181 14.72 -13.01 10.67
C ILE A 181 15.65 -12.28 9.70
N ASP A 182 16.79 -12.88 9.33
CA ASP A 182 17.78 -12.26 8.45
C ASP A 182 17.19 -11.96 7.06
N SER A 183 16.47 -12.93 6.46
CA SER A 183 15.86 -12.74 5.13
C SER A 183 14.74 -11.68 5.17
N ASN A 184 13.89 -11.70 6.18
CA ASN A 184 12.81 -10.73 6.32
C ASN A 184 13.33 -9.33 6.69
N LEU A 185 14.41 -9.22 7.48
CA LEU A 185 15.02 -7.94 7.79
C LEU A 185 15.57 -7.26 6.53
N THR A 186 16.20 -8.03 5.65
CA THR A 186 16.70 -7.50 4.37
C THR A 186 15.56 -6.92 3.52
N THR A 187 14.44 -7.65 3.42
CA THR A 187 13.26 -7.19 2.68
C THR A 187 12.59 -6.00 3.36
N LEU A 188 12.56 -5.97 4.70
CA LEU A 188 12.01 -4.85 5.47
C LEU A 188 12.84 -3.57 5.27
N ILE A 189 14.16 -3.66 5.19
CA ILE A 189 15.04 -2.53 4.84
C ILE A 189 14.69 -2.02 3.44
N GLY A 190 14.51 -2.91 2.46
CA GLY A 190 14.05 -2.53 1.12
C GLY A 190 12.69 -1.82 1.14
N ALA A 191 11.73 -2.32 1.93
CA ALA A 191 10.44 -1.68 2.10
C ALA A 191 10.56 -0.29 2.75
N ALA A 192 11.43 -0.10 3.73
CA ALA A 192 11.69 1.19 4.37
C ALA A 192 12.28 2.22 3.38
N VAL A 193 13.22 1.79 2.53
CA VAL A 193 13.76 2.64 1.46
C VAL A 193 12.68 3.02 0.46
N LEU A 194 11.83 2.08 0.04
CA LEU A 194 10.70 2.36 -0.84
C LEU A 194 9.66 3.30 -0.21
N PHE A 195 9.48 3.23 1.10
CA PHE A 195 8.58 4.13 1.83
C PHE A 195 9.13 5.55 1.88
N GLU A 196 10.42 5.72 2.15
CA GLU A 196 11.05 7.04 2.29
C GLU A 196 11.20 7.74 0.94
N PHE A 197 11.74 7.04 -0.06
CA PHE A 197 12.05 7.60 -1.38
C PHE A 197 10.96 7.39 -2.43
N GLY A 198 9.99 6.53 -2.16
CA GLY A 198 8.87 6.27 -3.07
C GLY A 198 7.85 7.41 -3.11
N THR A 199 7.16 7.56 -4.23
CA THR A 199 6.07 8.52 -4.41
C THR A 199 4.72 7.81 -4.50
N GLY A 200 3.67 8.44 -4.01
CA GLY A 200 2.27 8.02 -4.18
C GLY A 200 2.03 6.50 -4.09
N PRO A 201 1.76 5.82 -5.21
CA PRO A 201 1.45 4.39 -5.23
C PRO A 201 2.54 3.47 -4.70
N ILE A 202 3.83 3.85 -4.85
CA ILE A 202 4.98 3.06 -4.37
C ILE A 202 5.03 3.05 -2.84
N ARG A 203 4.67 4.15 -2.17
CA ARG A 203 4.53 4.17 -0.71
C ARG A 203 3.47 3.22 -0.21
N GLY A 204 2.33 3.13 -0.92
CA GLY A 204 1.28 2.16 -0.60
C GLY A 204 1.78 0.71 -0.67
N PHE A 205 2.55 0.36 -1.71
CA PHE A 205 3.22 -0.93 -1.80
C PHE A 205 4.18 -1.18 -0.64
N ALA A 206 5.03 -0.21 -0.31
CA ALA A 206 6.01 -0.32 0.77
C ALA A 206 5.35 -0.57 2.14
N VAL A 207 4.23 0.13 2.44
CA VAL A 207 3.46 -0.07 3.68
C VAL A 207 2.86 -1.48 3.72
N THR A 208 2.23 -1.93 2.62
CA THR A 208 1.65 -3.27 2.54
C THR A 208 2.71 -4.35 2.71
N LEU A 209 3.87 -4.19 2.07
CA LEU A 209 4.99 -5.11 2.15
C LEU A 209 5.56 -5.17 3.57
N ALA A 210 5.87 -4.04 4.17
CA ALA A 210 6.43 -3.97 5.53
C ALA A 210 5.49 -4.58 6.56
N LEU A 211 4.20 -4.21 6.50
CA LEU A 211 3.18 -4.75 7.40
C LEU A 211 3.00 -6.25 7.20
N GLY A 212 2.96 -6.71 5.95
CA GLY A 212 2.85 -8.12 5.60
C GLY A 212 4.00 -8.96 6.16
N ILE A 213 5.25 -8.47 6.06
CA ILE A 213 6.43 -9.12 6.63
C ILE A 213 6.32 -9.23 8.15
N LEU A 214 5.98 -8.15 8.85
CA LEU A 214 5.87 -8.16 10.31
C LEU A 214 4.79 -9.13 10.80
N ILE A 215 3.65 -9.16 10.11
CA ILE A 215 2.55 -10.07 10.43
C ILE A 215 2.92 -11.52 10.09
N SER A 216 3.60 -11.77 8.96
CA SER A 216 4.03 -13.12 8.58
C SER A 216 5.02 -13.69 9.58
N LEU A 217 5.96 -12.90 10.08
CA LEU A 217 6.86 -13.29 11.16
C LEU A 217 6.08 -13.68 12.43
N PHE A 218 5.12 -12.86 12.82
CA PHE A 218 4.29 -13.15 13.99
C PHE A 218 3.47 -14.43 13.79
N THR A 219 2.81 -14.61 12.67
CA THR A 219 1.96 -15.79 12.42
C THR A 219 2.78 -17.06 12.28
N ALA A 220 3.93 -17.04 11.62
CA ALA A 220 4.78 -18.20 11.46
C ALA A 220 5.46 -18.60 12.78
N LEU A 221 6.04 -17.65 13.52
CA LEU A 221 6.81 -17.94 14.71
C LEU A 221 5.94 -18.16 15.96
N SER A 222 4.78 -17.51 16.06
CA SER A 222 3.92 -17.58 17.24
C SER A 222 2.69 -18.44 17.02
N LEU A 223 1.85 -18.10 16.01
CA LEU A 223 0.57 -18.78 15.81
C LEU A 223 0.75 -20.21 15.31
N THR A 224 1.54 -20.41 14.25
CA THR A 224 1.78 -21.74 13.70
C THR A 224 2.47 -22.65 14.74
N ARG A 225 3.47 -22.11 15.45
CA ARG A 225 4.12 -22.83 16.55
C ARG A 225 3.13 -23.27 17.63
N LEU A 226 2.24 -22.36 18.05
CA LEU A 226 1.22 -22.66 19.04
C LEU A 226 0.30 -23.81 18.59
N ILE A 227 -0.19 -23.74 17.36
CA ILE A 227 -1.08 -24.78 16.77
C ILE A 227 -0.36 -26.12 16.76
N ILE A 228 0.87 -26.18 16.24
CA ILE A 228 1.65 -27.41 16.14
C ILE A 228 1.94 -28.01 17.51
N VAL A 229 2.37 -27.20 18.49
CA VAL A 229 2.67 -27.67 19.84
C VAL A 229 1.42 -28.20 20.56
N LEU A 230 0.29 -27.49 20.44
CA LEU A 230 -0.98 -27.93 21.02
C LEU A 230 -1.45 -29.26 20.39
N TRP A 231 -1.34 -29.37 19.06
CA TRP A 231 -1.69 -30.60 18.35
C TRP A 231 -0.77 -31.76 18.74
N ALA A 232 0.56 -31.57 18.76
CA ALA A 232 1.55 -32.58 19.10
C ALA A 232 1.37 -33.09 20.56
N ARG A 233 1.05 -32.20 21.51
CA ARG A 233 0.76 -32.55 22.88
C ARG A 233 -0.49 -33.41 23.06
N ARG A 234 -1.55 -33.12 22.28
CA ARG A 234 -2.83 -33.84 22.34
C ARG A 234 -2.71 -35.25 21.78
N GLN A 235 -1.96 -35.44 20.70
CA GLN A 235 -1.92 -36.74 20.01
C GLN A 235 -0.84 -37.71 20.50
N LYS A 236 0.02 -37.36 21.49
CA LYS A 236 1.17 -38.16 21.94
C LYS A 236 1.96 -38.73 20.75
N VAL A 237 2.27 -37.85 19.78
CA VAL A 237 2.76 -38.22 18.46
C VAL A 237 4.08 -38.96 18.54
N LEU A 238 4.08 -40.24 18.11
CA LEU A 238 5.27 -41.09 17.97
C LEU A 238 6.00 -40.84 16.64
N ALA A 239 5.28 -40.32 15.62
CA ALA A 239 5.81 -39.93 14.31
C ALA A 239 5.07 -38.68 13.80
N LEU A 240 5.81 -37.71 13.25
CA LEU A 240 5.22 -36.52 12.64
C LEU A 240 4.81 -36.82 11.18
N PRO A 241 3.60 -36.48 10.75
CA PRO A 241 3.17 -36.61 9.36
C PRO A 241 3.71 -35.42 8.53
N LEU A 242 4.99 -35.45 8.24
CA LEU A 242 5.73 -34.46 7.46
C LEU A 242 6.33 -35.07 6.20
#